data_4d89a84d0aef9b8dec0d17322b78aca4
#
_entry.id   4d89a84d0aef9b8dec0d17322b78aca4
#
_cell.length_a   1.000
_cell.length_b   1.000
_cell.length_c   1.000
_cell.angle_alpha   90.00
_cell.angle_beta   90.00
_cell.angle_gamma   90.00
#
_symmetry.space_group_name_H-M   'P 1'
#
loop_
_entity.id
_entity.type
_entity.pdbx_description
1 polymer ?
#
loop_
_entity_poly.entity_id
_entity_poly.type
_entity_poly.pdbx_seq_one_letter_code
_entity_poly.pdbx_strand_id
1 'polypeptide(L)'
;MKLLVTGGAGYVGSVVAAMALREGHQVAVLDDLSTGHADAVPGGAAFTQGSVRDHAQALLTGGVDAVLHFAAKSLVSESVAKPALYWSQNLGGSLALLEAMRQTGVARIVFSSTAAVYGEPERTPIEEDAPARPTSPYGASKMAVDTALAEHARMHKIGAVSLRYFNVAGAAAGPDGRWLGERHNPETHLIPTILRVALGGGAANGDGGGVRLFGDDYPTPDGTCVRDYIHAVSYTHLTLPTILLV
;
A
#
# COMPACT_ATOMS: atom_id res chain seq x y z
N MET A 1 2.88 2.97 21.27
CA MET A 1 2.22 1.74 20.82
C MET A 1 3.26 0.84 20.16
N LYS A 2 2.99 -0.47 20.14
CA LYS A 2 3.74 -1.44 19.33
C LYS A 2 2.95 -1.77 18.07
N LEU A 3 3.51 -1.43 16.91
CA LEU A 3 2.84 -1.55 15.61
C LEU A 3 3.46 -2.66 14.77
N LEU A 4 2.65 -3.47 14.11
CA LEU A 4 3.09 -4.37 13.07
C LEU A 4 2.80 -3.72 11.71
N VAL A 5 3.85 -3.48 10.93
CA VAL A 5 3.75 -2.96 9.55
C VAL A 5 4.03 -4.09 8.59
N THR A 6 3.01 -4.62 7.94
CA THR A 6 3.18 -5.62 6.88
C THR A 6 3.39 -4.93 5.55
N GLY A 7 4.31 -5.40 4.72
CA GLY A 7 4.74 -4.70 3.51
C GLY A 7 5.63 -3.47 3.82
N GLY A 8 6.29 -3.47 4.99
CA GLY A 8 7.07 -2.34 5.47
C GLY A 8 8.45 -2.19 4.83
N ALA A 9 8.86 -3.08 3.94
CA ALA A 9 10.02 -2.92 3.06
C ALA A 9 9.65 -2.37 1.67
N GLY A 10 8.36 -2.20 1.39
CA GLY A 10 7.85 -1.52 0.20
C GLY A 10 7.84 0.00 0.36
N TYR A 11 7.51 0.73 -0.71
CA TYR A 11 7.55 2.20 -0.73
C TYR A 11 6.70 2.83 0.39
N VAL A 12 5.39 2.67 0.35
CA VAL A 12 4.48 3.32 1.31
C VAL A 12 4.70 2.80 2.72
N GLY A 13 4.85 1.47 2.86
CA GLY A 13 5.05 0.83 4.16
C GLY A 13 6.32 1.28 4.88
N SER A 14 7.43 1.47 4.15
CA SER A 14 8.69 1.94 4.75
C SER A 14 8.61 3.39 5.23
N VAL A 15 7.95 4.27 4.47
CA VAL A 15 7.70 5.66 4.88
C VAL A 15 6.83 5.70 6.13
N VAL A 16 5.74 4.93 6.18
CA VAL A 16 4.86 4.86 7.35
C VAL A 16 5.61 4.30 8.57
N ALA A 17 6.39 3.24 8.39
CA ALA A 17 7.21 2.67 9.47
C ALA A 17 8.21 3.69 10.03
N ALA A 18 8.87 4.46 9.16
CA ALA A 18 9.80 5.51 9.57
C ALA A 18 9.13 6.64 10.35
N MET A 19 7.95 7.07 9.90
CA MET A 19 7.18 8.11 10.60
C MET A 19 6.66 7.61 11.93
N ALA A 20 6.19 6.35 12.02
CA ALA A 20 5.77 5.74 13.28
C ALA A 20 6.91 5.69 14.30
N LEU A 21 8.13 5.36 13.89
CA LEU A 21 9.32 5.45 14.75
C LEU A 21 9.61 6.86 15.24
N ARG A 22 9.45 7.88 14.37
CA ARG A 22 9.63 9.29 14.74
C ARG A 22 8.63 9.76 15.80
N GLU A 23 7.39 9.26 15.73
CA GLU A 23 6.33 9.52 16.72
C GLU A 23 6.51 8.70 18.01
N GLY A 24 7.63 7.98 18.16
CA GLY A 24 7.97 7.23 19.36
C GLY A 24 7.29 5.88 19.51
N HIS A 25 6.71 5.33 18.41
CA HIS A 25 6.15 4.00 18.42
C HIS A 25 7.24 2.92 18.27
N GLN A 26 7.00 1.74 18.82
CA GLN A 26 7.78 0.55 18.51
C GLN A 26 7.24 -0.08 17.22
N VAL A 27 8.10 -0.36 16.27
CA VAL A 27 7.70 -0.87 14.96
C VAL A 27 8.34 -2.23 14.68
N ALA A 28 7.50 -3.20 14.34
CA ALA A 28 7.91 -4.47 13.72
C ALA A 28 7.48 -4.45 12.24
N VAL A 29 8.39 -4.79 11.35
CA VAL A 29 8.14 -4.90 9.91
C VAL A 29 8.10 -6.36 9.51
N LEU A 30 7.08 -6.75 8.75
CA LEU A 30 6.96 -8.05 8.10
C LEU A 30 6.86 -7.85 6.60
N ASP A 31 7.80 -8.42 5.83
CA ASP A 31 7.83 -8.31 4.37
C ASP A 31 8.50 -9.54 3.75
N ASP A 32 7.98 -10.05 2.65
CA ASP A 32 8.57 -11.19 1.95
C ASP A 32 9.66 -10.80 0.93
N LEU A 33 9.89 -9.49 0.77
CA LEU A 33 10.83 -8.90 -0.19
C LEU A 33 10.54 -9.25 -1.66
N SER A 34 9.32 -9.68 -1.97
CA SER A 34 8.94 -10.00 -3.36
C SER A 34 8.91 -8.78 -4.28
N THR A 35 8.74 -7.59 -3.72
CA THR A 35 8.81 -6.27 -4.40
C THR A 35 9.44 -5.20 -3.51
N GLY A 36 9.55 -5.46 -2.21
CA GLY A 36 10.20 -4.59 -1.24
C GLY A 36 11.72 -4.75 -1.23
N HIS A 37 12.39 -3.85 -0.53
CA HIS A 37 13.85 -3.81 -0.41
C HIS A 37 14.25 -3.84 1.07
N ALA A 38 15.08 -4.77 1.48
CA ALA A 38 15.50 -4.91 2.88
C ALA A 38 16.16 -3.63 3.43
N ASP A 39 16.88 -2.90 2.58
CA ASP A 39 17.51 -1.61 2.92
C ASP A 39 16.50 -0.45 3.04
N ALA A 40 15.25 -0.63 2.65
CA ALA A 40 14.17 0.35 2.89
C ALA A 40 13.54 0.20 4.29
N VAL A 41 13.82 -0.87 5.01
CA VAL A 41 13.37 -1.00 6.40
C VAL A 41 14.08 0.05 7.24
N PRO A 42 13.34 0.97 7.93
CA PRO A 42 13.98 2.05 8.67
C PRO A 42 14.75 1.54 9.88
N GLY A 43 15.89 2.17 10.16
CA GLY A 43 16.69 1.88 11.36
C GLY A 43 15.85 2.06 12.63
N GLY A 44 15.90 1.07 13.52
CA GLY A 44 15.09 1.03 14.74
C GLY A 44 13.82 0.17 14.65
N ALA A 45 13.39 -0.25 13.46
CA ALA A 45 12.35 -1.27 13.32
C ALA A 45 12.92 -2.67 13.47
N ALA A 46 12.18 -3.55 14.15
CA ALA A 46 12.45 -4.99 14.11
C ALA A 46 11.99 -5.55 12.75
N PHE A 47 12.84 -6.30 12.05
CA PHE A 47 12.50 -6.84 10.74
C PHE A 47 12.38 -8.36 10.75
N THR A 48 11.30 -8.85 10.17
CA THR A 48 11.07 -10.28 9.88
C THR A 48 10.84 -10.43 8.38
N GLN A 49 11.71 -11.17 7.70
CA GLN A 49 11.50 -11.56 6.31
C GLN A 49 10.59 -12.78 6.25
N GLY A 50 9.45 -12.65 5.58
CA GLY A 50 8.51 -13.74 5.40
C GLY A 50 7.15 -13.30 4.93
N SER A 51 6.29 -14.27 4.57
CA SER A 51 4.93 -13.99 4.16
C SER A 51 4.03 -13.66 5.35
N VAL A 52 3.00 -12.86 5.08
CA VAL A 52 1.96 -12.55 6.08
C VAL A 52 1.29 -13.84 6.60
N ARG A 53 1.07 -14.82 5.71
CA ARG A 53 0.41 -16.08 6.06
C ARG A 53 1.17 -16.90 7.10
N ASP A 54 2.49 -16.92 6.98
CA ASP A 54 3.32 -17.81 7.78
C ASP A 54 3.80 -17.16 9.08
N HIS A 55 3.90 -15.84 9.13
CA HIS A 55 4.59 -15.14 10.21
C HIS A 55 3.70 -14.19 11.02
N ALA A 56 2.53 -13.75 10.50
CA ALA A 56 1.72 -12.76 11.20
C ALA A 56 1.29 -13.21 12.58
N GLN A 57 0.83 -14.44 12.75
CA GLN A 57 0.36 -14.95 14.05
C GLN A 57 1.44 -14.90 15.12
N ALA A 58 2.66 -15.33 14.80
CA ALA A 58 3.77 -15.32 15.74
C ALA A 58 4.15 -13.90 16.16
N LEU A 59 4.14 -12.94 15.22
CA LEU A 59 4.44 -11.54 15.50
C LEU A 59 3.36 -10.87 16.35
N LEU A 60 2.08 -11.17 16.09
CA LEU A 60 0.95 -10.61 16.81
C LEU A 60 0.89 -11.09 18.27
N THR A 61 1.30 -12.32 18.57
CA THR A 61 1.41 -12.83 19.97
C THR A 61 2.40 -12.05 20.82
N GLY A 62 3.29 -11.30 20.19
CA GLY A 62 4.30 -10.45 20.87
C GLY A 62 3.75 -9.16 21.49
N GLY A 63 2.44 -8.99 21.63
CA GLY A 63 1.83 -7.79 22.27
C GLY A 63 1.77 -6.59 21.33
N VAL A 64 1.35 -6.81 20.08
CA VAL A 64 1.09 -5.74 19.10
C VAL A 64 -0.23 -5.04 19.42
N ASP A 65 -0.22 -3.70 19.39
CA ASP A 65 -1.40 -2.87 19.66
C ASP A 65 -2.27 -2.66 18.41
N ALA A 66 -1.62 -2.57 17.23
CA ALA A 66 -2.31 -2.33 15.96
C ALA A 66 -1.48 -2.82 14.75
N VAL A 67 -2.18 -3.09 13.66
CA VAL A 67 -1.61 -3.50 12.37
C VAL A 67 -1.75 -2.39 11.34
N LEU A 68 -0.70 -2.12 10.59
CA LEU A 68 -0.67 -1.30 9.39
C LEU A 68 -0.39 -2.21 8.19
N HIS A 69 -1.43 -2.49 7.40
CA HIS A 69 -1.37 -3.55 6.39
C HIS A 69 -1.14 -2.98 4.99
N PHE A 70 0.11 -3.03 4.51
CA PHE A 70 0.54 -2.60 3.17
C PHE A 70 0.94 -3.78 2.27
N ALA A 71 1.14 -4.97 2.83
CA ALA A 71 1.57 -6.14 2.06
C ALA A 71 0.54 -6.51 0.99
N ALA A 72 0.85 -6.24 -0.27
CA ALA A 72 0.00 -6.57 -1.41
C ALA A 72 0.79 -6.45 -2.73
N LYS A 73 0.36 -7.18 -3.75
CA LYS A 73 0.71 -6.89 -5.16
C LYS A 73 -0.12 -5.70 -5.64
N SER A 74 0.51 -4.75 -6.36
CA SER A 74 -0.09 -3.44 -6.69
C SER A 74 -0.12 -3.09 -8.18
N LEU A 75 0.52 -3.86 -9.07
CA LEU A 75 0.59 -3.55 -10.48
C LEU A 75 -0.68 -3.98 -11.22
N VAL A 76 -1.45 -3.01 -11.72
CA VAL A 76 -2.73 -3.25 -12.41
C VAL A 76 -2.52 -4.14 -13.64
N SER A 77 -1.51 -3.86 -14.47
CA SER A 77 -1.22 -4.65 -15.67
C SER A 77 -0.85 -6.11 -15.34
N GLU A 78 -0.04 -6.33 -14.30
CA GLU A 78 0.27 -7.70 -13.84
C GLU A 78 -1.00 -8.41 -13.34
N SER A 79 -1.92 -7.70 -12.68
CA SER A 79 -3.14 -8.31 -12.17
C SER A 79 -4.02 -8.86 -13.28
N VAL A 80 -4.04 -8.20 -14.45
CA VAL A 80 -4.75 -8.70 -15.64
C VAL A 80 -4.08 -9.95 -16.20
N ALA A 81 -2.75 -9.95 -16.27
CA ALA A 81 -2.00 -11.10 -16.78
C ALA A 81 -1.98 -12.30 -15.80
N LYS A 82 -2.02 -12.05 -14.50
CA LYS A 82 -1.89 -13.07 -13.44
C LYS A 82 -2.95 -12.89 -12.34
N PRO A 83 -4.25 -12.96 -12.63
CA PRO A 83 -5.30 -12.65 -11.66
C PRO A 83 -5.27 -13.56 -10.42
N ALA A 84 -4.99 -14.85 -10.59
CA ALA A 84 -4.90 -15.80 -9.47
C ALA A 84 -3.83 -15.41 -8.43
N LEU A 85 -2.72 -14.81 -8.86
CA LEU A 85 -1.69 -14.29 -7.97
C LEU A 85 -2.24 -13.20 -7.05
N TYR A 86 -3.02 -12.26 -7.60
CA TYR A 86 -3.62 -11.17 -6.85
C TYR A 86 -4.68 -11.64 -5.86
N TRP A 87 -5.52 -12.57 -6.26
CA TRP A 87 -6.48 -13.20 -5.34
C TRP A 87 -5.76 -13.95 -4.21
N SER A 88 -4.76 -14.72 -4.54
CA SER A 88 -3.99 -15.47 -3.53
C SER A 88 -3.24 -14.53 -2.60
N GLN A 89 -2.46 -13.59 -3.11
CA GLN A 89 -1.59 -12.76 -2.27
C GLN A 89 -2.39 -11.67 -1.53
N ASN A 90 -3.21 -10.89 -2.23
CA ASN A 90 -3.91 -9.77 -1.61
C ASN A 90 -5.04 -10.25 -0.70
N LEU A 91 -6.02 -10.98 -1.24
CA LEU A 91 -7.13 -11.45 -0.43
C LEU A 91 -6.71 -12.54 0.54
N GLY A 92 -6.08 -13.59 0.05
CA GLY A 92 -5.72 -14.72 0.90
C GLY A 92 -4.70 -14.38 1.99
N GLY A 93 -3.75 -13.47 1.72
CA GLY A 93 -2.82 -12.94 2.73
C GLY A 93 -3.53 -12.12 3.79
N SER A 94 -4.46 -11.24 3.36
CA SER A 94 -5.26 -10.42 4.28
C SER A 94 -6.21 -11.24 5.15
N LEU A 95 -6.85 -12.27 4.59
CA LEU A 95 -7.70 -13.18 5.39
C LEU A 95 -6.91 -13.94 6.46
N ALA A 96 -5.70 -14.40 6.13
CA ALA A 96 -4.81 -15.03 7.10
C ALA A 96 -4.41 -14.06 8.22
N LEU A 97 -4.14 -12.78 7.88
CA LEU A 97 -3.85 -11.74 8.86
C LEU A 97 -5.03 -11.48 9.79
N LEU A 98 -6.24 -11.33 9.23
CA LEU A 98 -7.46 -11.10 10.02
C LEU A 98 -7.75 -12.25 10.99
N GLU A 99 -7.55 -13.49 10.54
CA GLU A 99 -7.71 -14.65 11.42
C GLU A 99 -6.63 -14.68 12.52
N ALA A 100 -5.37 -14.35 12.20
CA ALA A 100 -4.32 -14.21 13.19
C ALA A 100 -4.62 -13.10 14.21
N MET A 101 -5.15 -11.96 13.77
CA MET A 101 -5.59 -10.88 14.67
C MET A 101 -6.71 -11.34 15.60
N ARG A 102 -7.71 -12.04 15.06
CA ARG A 102 -8.82 -12.61 15.84
C ARG A 102 -8.30 -13.56 16.94
N GLN A 103 -7.35 -14.44 16.59
CA GLN A 103 -6.79 -15.43 17.52
C GLN A 103 -5.92 -14.80 18.60
N THR A 104 -5.25 -13.71 18.30
CA THR A 104 -4.32 -13.03 19.22
C THR A 104 -4.96 -11.86 19.98
N GLY A 105 -6.20 -11.49 19.65
CA GLY A 105 -6.91 -10.37 20.28
C GLY A 105 -6.44 -8.99 19.83
N VAL A 106 -5.63 -8.88 18.77
CA VAL A 106 -5.24 -7.59 18.20
C VAL A 106 -6.43 -6.99 17.45
N ALA A 107 -6.97 -5.88 17.96
CA ALA A 107 -8.27 -5.36 17.56
C ALA A 107 -8.21 -4.08 16.70
N ARG A 108 -7.06 -3.67 16.20
CA ARG A 108 -6.94 -2.45 15.37
C ARG A 108 -6.15 -2.70 14.10
N ILE A 109 -6.72 -2.27 12.96
CA ILE A 109 -6.07 -2.37 11.66
C ILE A 109 -6.34 -1.15 10.80
N VAL A 110 -5.30 -0.61 10.17
CA VAL A 110 -5.40 0.29 9.03
C VAL A 110 -4.95 -0.45 7.78
N PHE A 111 -5.80 -0.49 6.79
CA PHE A 111 -5.57 -1.19 5.55
C PHE A 111 -5.31 -0.23 4.38
N SER A 112 -4.25 -0.50 3.67
CA SER A 112 -3.92 0.14 2.40
C SER A 112 -4.84 -0.38 1.31
N SER A 113 -6.01 0.24 1.15
CA SER A 113 -6.92 0.00 0.03
C SER A 113 -6.52 0.83 -1.19
N THR A 114 -7.42 1.12 -2.10
CA THR A 114 -7.13 1.84 -3.34
C THR A 114 -8.37 2.50 -3.92
N ALA A 115 -8.23 3.64 -4.57
CA ALA A 115 -9.28 4.24 -5.38
C ALA A 115 -9.69 3.37 -6.59
N ALA A 116 -8.85 2.41 -7.01
CA ALA A 116 -9.19 1.46 -8.07
C ALA A 116 -10.43 0.57 -7.76
N VAL A 117 -10.91 0.55 -6.50
CA VAL A 117 -12.17 -0.10 -6.14
C VAL A 117 -13.39 0.57 -6.79
N TYR A 118 -13.30 1.86 -7.10
CA TYR A 118 -14.40 2.59 -7.74
C TYR A 118 -14.50 2.35 -9.25
N GLY A 119 -13.40 1.90 -9.89
CA GLY A 119 -13.32 1.72 -11.34
C GLY A 119 -13.45 3.04 -12.09
N GLU A 120 -14.42 3.14 -12.99
CA GLU A 120 -14.75 4.36 -13.72
C GLU A 120 -15.91 5.08 -13.02
N PRO A 121 -15.64 6.17 -12.25
CA PRO A 121 -16.67 6.85 -11.48
C PRO A 121 -17.58 7.67 -12.37
N GLU A 122 -18.88 7.71 -12.03
CA GLU A 122 -19.88 8.51 -12.75
C GLU A 122 -19.72 10.02 -12.47
N ARG A 123 -19.11 10.37 -11.35
CA ARG A 123 -18.91 11.78 -10.91
C ARG A 123 -17.54 11.96 -10.26
N THR A 124 -17.01 13.18 -10.38
CA THR A 124 -15.81 13.63 -9.66
C THR A 124 -16.10 14.97 -8.99
N PRO A 125 -15.56 15.24 -7.77
CA PRO A 125 -14.72 14.32 -6.96
C PRO A 125 -15.47 13.02 -6.57
N ILE A 126 -14.75 11.93 -6.39
CA ILE A 126 -15.31 10.63 -5.97
C ILE A 126 -15.63 10.70 -4.48
N GLU A 127 -16.88 10.49 -4.11
CA GLU A 127 -17.29 10.40 -2.71
C GLU A 127 -17.05 8.97 -2.16
N GLU A 128 -16.94 8.83 -0.83
CA GLU A 128 -16.60 7.54 -0.20
C GLU A 128 -17.69 6.47 -0.40
N ASP A 129 -18.94 6.89 -0.55
CA ASP A 129 -20.11 6.03 -0.79
C ASP A 129 -20.39 5.77 -2.27
N ALA A 130 -19.54 6.29 -3.17
CA ALA A 130 -19.65 6.01 -4.61
C ALA A 130 -19.64 4.49 -4.86
N PRO A 131 -20.40 4.00 -5.85
CA PRO A 131 -20.48 2.58 -6.14
C PRO A 131 -19.11 1.96 -6.43
N ALA A 132 -18.75 0.90 -5.71
CA ALA A 132 -17.52 0.15 -5.97
C ALA A 132 -17.72 -0.79 -7.16
N ARG A 133 -17.07 -0.49 -8.30
CA ARG A 133 -17.14 -1.25 -9.57
C ARG A 133 -15.74 -1.42 -10.18
N PRO A 134 -14.84 -2.18 -9.53
CA PRO A 134 -13.47 -2.30 -9.99
C PRO A 134 -13.39 -2.88 -11.40
N THR A 135 -12.51 -2.32 -12.23
CA THR A 135 -12.30 -2.74 -13.63
C THR A 135 -11.06 -3.62 -13.78
N SER A 136 -10.36 -3.95 -12.70
CA SER A 136 -9.16 -4.80 -12.71
C SER A 136 -9.17 -5.84 -11.59
N PRO A 137 -8.50 -6.98 -11.76
CA PRO A 137 -8.32 -7.95 -10.67
C PRO A 137 -7.63 -7.37 -9.43
N TYR A 138 -6.73 -6.40 -9.60
CA TYR A 138 -6.15 -5.66 -8.48
C TYR A 138 -7.23 -4.93 -7.66
N GLY A 139 -8.01 -4.06 -8.31
CA GLY A 139 -9.10 -3.34 -7.64
C GLY A 139 -10.13 -4.28 -7.00
N ALA A 140 -10.50 -5.36 -7.72
CA ALA A 140 -11.42 -6.37 -7.21
C ALA A 140 -10.87 -7.10 -5.97
N SER A 141 -9.57 -7.45 -5.96
CA SER A 141 -8.95 -8.09 -4.79
C SER A 141 -8.90 -7.17 -3.57
N LYS A 142 -8.65 -5.86 -3.77
CA LYS A 142 -8.68 -4.86 -2.69
C LYS A 142 -10.11 -4.63 -2.15
N MET A 143 -11.10 -4.55 -3.03
CA MET A 143 -12.51 -4.46 -2.64
C MET A 143 -12.95 -5.68 -1.81
N ALA A 144 -12.52 -6.87 -2.18
CA ALA A 144 -12.82 -8.08 -1.41
C ALA A 144 -12.21 -8.04 0.01
N VAL A 145 -11.01 -7.46 0.16
CA VAL A 145 -10.42 -7.22 1.49
C VAL A 145 -11.21 -6.16 2.26
N ASP A 146 -11.63 -5.05 1.63
CA ASP A 146 -12.50 -4.04 2.27
C ASP A 146 -13.78 -4.69 2.83
N THR A 147 -14.41 -5.59 2.04
CA THR A 147 -15.60 -6.33 2.47
C THR A 147 -15.29 -7.24 3.66
N ALA A 148 -14.19 -8.00 3.61
CA ALA A 148 -13.78 -8.88 4.70
C ALA A 148 -13.48 -8.10 5.99
N LEU A 149 -12.84 -6.93 5.89
CA LEU A 149 -12.59 -6.04 7.02
C LEU A 149 -13.87 -5.54 7.67
N ALA A 150 -14.83 -5.09 6.85
CA ALA A 150 -16.12 -4.63 7.36
C ALA A 150 -16.88 -5.75 8.12
N GLU A 151 -16.84 -6.98 7.60
CA GLU A 151 -17.45 -8.14 8.27
C GLU A 151 -16.72 -8.50 9.58
N HIS A 152 -15.37 -8.50 9.58
CA HIS A 152 -14.59 -8.75 10.80
C HIS A 152 -14.81 -7.65 11.86
N ALA A 153 -14.88 -6.39 11.44
CA ALA A 153 -15.21 -5.28 12.33
C ALA A 153 -16.56 -5.49 13.01
N ARG A 154 -17.60 -5.86 12.23
CA ARG A 154 -18.93 -6.11 12.73
C ARG A 154 -19.04 -7.33 13.66
N MET A 155 -18.35 -8.43 13.32
CA MET A 155 -18.48 -9.71 14.02
C MET A 155 -17.52 -9.86 15.19
N HIS A 156 -16.34 -9.28 15.12
CA HIS A 156 -15.26 -9.51 16.08
C HIS A 156 -14.80 -8.23 16.81
N LYS A 157 -15.54 -7.11 16.64
CA LYS A 157 -15.22 -5.81 17.27
C LYS A 157 -13.80 -5.34 16.97
N ILE A 158 -13.33 -5.56 15.75
CA ILE A 158 -12.06 -5.05 15.26
C ILE A 158 -12.30 -3.64 14.74
N GLY A 159 -11.57 -2.65 15.27
CA GLY A 159 -11.51 -1.32 14.69
C GLY A 159 -10.74 -1.38 13.38
N ALA A 160 -11.39 -1.09 12.26
CA ALA A 160 -10.80 -1.19 10.93
C ALA A 160 -11.01 0.07 10.12
N VAL A 161 -9.97 0.54 9.45
CA VAL A 161 -10.02 1.64 8.50
C VAL A 161 -9.38 1.21 7.18
N SER A 162 -10.10 1.43 6.07
CA SER A 162 -9.60 1.23 4.71
C SER A 162 -9.30 2.57 4.07
N LEU A 163 -8.05 2.84 3.75
CA LEU A 163 -7.62 4.07 3.10
C LEU A 163 -7.60 3.86 1.59
N ARG A 164 -8.56 4.44 0.87
CA ARG A 164 -8.72 4.36 -0.59
C ARG A 164 -8.06 5.55 -1.26
N TYR A 165 -6.75 5.55 -1.32
CA TYR A 165 -5.98 6.61 -1.96
C TYR A 165 -5.70 6.32 -3.44
N PHE A 166 -5.34 7.36 -4.18
CA PHE A 166 -4.97 7.32 -5.60
C PHE A 166 -3.47 7.00 -5.74
N ASN A 167 -2.69 7.88 -6.35
CA ASN A 167 -1.28 7.65 -6.55
C ASN A 167 -0.47 8.29 -5.42
N VAL A 168 0.38 7.51 -4.78
CA VAL A 168 1.31 8.05 -3.78
C VAL A 168 2.58 8.50 -4.47
N ALA A 169 3.08 9.68 -4.11
CA ALA A 169 4.32 10.23 -4.65
C ALA A 169 5.19 10.86 -3.55
N GLY A 170 6.44 11.14 -3.87
CA GLY A 170 7.36 11.81 -2.95
C GLY A 170 8.24 10.84 -2.17
N ALA A 171 9.00 11.40 -1.23
CA ALA A 171 9.94 10.67 -0.39
C ALA A 171 9.99 11.27 1.01
N ALA A 172 10.48 10.51 1.98
CA ALA A 172 10.68 10.94 3.35
C ALA A 172 12.06 10.53 3.85
N ALA A 173 12.68 11.34 4.71
CA ALA A 173 13.87 10.91 5.42
C ALA A 173 13.49 9.95 6.54
N GLY A 174 14.15 8.82 6.65
CA GLY A 174 14.06 7.90 7.78
C GLY A 174 14.68 8.47 9.05
N PRO A 175 14.49 7.83 10.22
CA PRO A 175 15.10 8.26 11.48
C PRO A 175 16.64 8.21 11.46
N ASP A 176 17.21 7.41 10.58
CA ASP A 176 18.65 7.27 10.34
C ASP A 176 19.20 8.21 9.24
N GLY A 177 18.37 9.15 8.77
CA GLY A 177 18.72 10.13 7.74
C GLY A 177 18.70 9.60 6.30
N ARG A 178 18.48 8.31 6.08
CA ARG A 178 18.32 7.76 4.73
C ARG A 178 16.98 8.18 4.13
N TRP A 179 16.97 8.47 2.84
CA TRP A 179 15.75 8.77 2.11
C TRP A 179 15.01 7.49 1.72
N LEU A 180 13.73 7.46 2.04
CA LEU A 180 12.79 6.40 1.66
C LEU A 180 11.88 6.94 0.56
N GLY A 181 11.83 6.24 -0.55
CA GLY A 181 11.06 6.67 -1.72
C GLY A 181 10.73 5.49 -2.62
N GLU A 182 10.10 5.79 -3.73
CA GLU A 182 9.67 4.81 -4.71
C GLU A 182 10.85 4.21 -5.48
N ARG A 183 10.94 2.89 -5.52
CA ARG A 183 12.00 2.12 -6.22
C ARG A 183 11.43 0.83 -6.80
N HIS A 184 10.50 0.94 -7.74
CA HIS A 184 9.94 -0.25 -8.39
C HIS A 184 10.88 -0.78 -9.49
N ASN A 185 10.84 -2.09 -9.70
CA ASN A 185 11.52 -2.75 -10.81
C ASN A 185 10.59 -3.82 -11.43
N PRO A 186 10.06 -3.58 -12.66
CA PRO A 186 10.22 -2.38 -13.49
C PRO A 186 9.50 -1.16 -12.92
N GLU A 187 10.02 0.05 -13.19
CA GLU A 187 9.36 1.30 -12.84
C GLU A 187 8.33 1.68 -13.91
N THR A 188 7.09 1.85 -13.47
CA THR A 188 5.96 2.16 -14.37
C THR A 188 5.20 3.43 -13.98
N HIS A 189 5.53 4.04 -12.83
CA HIS A 189 4.84 5.24 -12.37
C HIS A 189 5.41 6.49 -13.02
N LEU A 190 4.54 7.46 -13.26
CA LEU A 190 4.83 8.66 -14.05
C LEU A 190 5.97 9.50 -13.43
N ILE A 191 5.84 9.86 -12.14
CA ILE A 191 6.79 10.78 -11.50
C ILE A 191 8.21 10.22 -11.45
N PRO A 192 8.47 8.98 -10.97
CA PRO A 192 9.80 8.42 -11.00
C PRO A 192 10.36 8.26 -12.41
N THR A 193 9.50 7.94 -13.40
CA THR A 193 9.90 7.82 -14.80
C THR A 193 10.37 9.17 -15.36
N ILE A 194 9.61 10.25 -15.13
CA ILE A 194 9.99 11.60 -15.56
C ILE A 194 11.30 12.02 -14.89
N LEU A 195 11.42 11.83 -13.58
CA LEU A 195 12.62 12.19 -12.83
C LEU A 195 13.86 11.44 -13.33
N ARG A 196 13.71 10.14 -13.62
CA ARG A 196 14.81 9.33 -14.18
C ARG A 196 15.29 9.89 -15.52
N VAL A 197 14.36 10.20 -16.44
CA VAL A 197 14.67 10.78 -17.74
C VAL A 197 15.31 12.16 -17.59
N ALA A 198 14.78 13.03 -16.73
CA ALA A 198 15.33 14.36 -16.47
C ALA A 198 16.74 14.33 -15.89
N LEU A 199 17.10 13.31 -15.13
CA LEU A 199 18.42 13.10 -14.55
C LEU A 199 19.41 12.37 -15.51
N GLY A 200 19.03 12.16 -16.77
CA GLY A 200 19.87 11.51 -17.78
C GLY A 200 19.92 9.98 -17.70
N GLY A 201 19.11 9.37 -16.87
CA GLY A 201 18.92 7.92 -16.84
C GLY A 201 17.89 7.53 -17.89
N GLY A 202 18.26 7.02 -19.04
CA GLY A 202 17.36 6.72 -20.17
C GLY A 202 15.99 6.12 -19.82
N ALA A 203 15.09 6.01 -20.79
CA ALA A 203 13.74 5.45 -20.58
C ALA A 203 13.82 4.05 -19.94
N ALA A 204 12.89 3.71 -19.08
CA ALA A 204 12.86 2.47 -18.31
C ALA A 204 12.93 1.18 -19.17
N ASN A 205 12.66 1.30 -20.48
CA ASN A 205 12.58 0.19 -21.44
C ASN A 205 13.68 0.20 -22.52
N GLY A 206 14.79 0.92 -22.30
CA GLY A 206 15.98 0.80 -23.16
C GLY A 206 15.94 1.54 -24.53
N ASP A 207 14.85 2.22 -24.85
CA ASP A 207 14.69 2.92 -26.11
C ASP A 207 14.90 4.43 -25.93
N GLY A 208 16.06 4.92 -26.25
CA GLY A 208 16.33 6.31 -26.64
C GLY A 208 15.74 7.45 -25.82
N GLY A 209 15.86 7.44 -24.50
CA GLY A 209 15.97 8.69 -23.74
C GLY A 209 14.73 9.60 -23.59
N GLY A 210 13.50 9.12 -23.67
CA GLY A 210 12.31 9.97 -23.51
C GLY A 210 11.20 9.36 -22.64
N VAL A 211 10.26 10.21 -22.20
CA VAL A 211 8.99 9.76 -21.62
C VAL A 211 8.06 9.38 -22.75
N ARG A 212 7.45 8.18 -22.68
CA ARG A 212 6.50 7.72 -23.70
C ARG A 212 5.09 8.16 -23.36
N LEU A 213 4.39 8.75 -24.32
CA LEU A 213 2.96 8.94 -24.29
C LEU A 213 2.32 7.73 -24.99
N PHE A 214 1.46 6.99 -24.28
CA PHE A 214 0.85 5.74 -24.79
C PHE A 214 -0.48 5.98 -25.51
N GLY A 215 -1.04 7.18 -25.44
CA GLY A 215 -2.26 7.62 -26.12
C GLY A 215 -2.68 8.99 -25.63
N ASP A 216 -3.49 9.66 -26.44
CA ASP A 216 -4.04 10.99 -26.22
C ASP A 216 -5.53 11.07 -26.62
N ASP A 217 -6.23 9.93 -26.57
CA ASP A 217 -7.60 9.74 -27.02
C ASP A 217 -8.63 9.58 -25.91
N TYR A 218 -8.24 9.88 -24.65
CA TYR A 218 -9.20 9.94 -23.55
C TYR A 218 -10.15 11.13 -23.68
N PRO A 219 -11.40 11.03 -23.19
CA PRO A 219 -12.37 12.14 -23.18
C PRO A 219 -12.02 13.18 -22.11
N THR A 220 -10.82 13.74 -22.17
CA THR A 220 -10.27 14.76 -21.27
C THR A 220 -9.79 15.97 -22.09
N PRO A 221 -9.58 17.16 -21.49
CA PRO A 221 -9.23 18.36 -22.23
C PRO A 221 -7.96 18.24 -23.10
N ASP A 222 -7.00 17.41 -22.68
CA ASP A 222 -5.72 17.18 -23.37
C ASP A 222 -5.57 15.76 -23.92
N GLY A 223 -6.63 14.95 -23.86
CA GLY A 223 -6.63 13.55 -24.32
C GLY A 223 -5.88 12.59 -23.43
N THR A 224 -5.26 13.05 -22.33
CA THR A 224 -4.52 12.19 -21.40
C THR A 224 -5.36 11.80 -20.20
N CYS A 225 -4.92 10.79 -19.43
CA CYS A 225 -5.63 10.36 -18.25
C CYS A 225 -5.46 11.33 -17.07
N VAL A 226 -6.57 11.74 -16.45
CA VAL A 226 -6.54 12.50 -15.19
C VAL A 226 -6.08 11.60 -14.06
N ARG A 227 -5.15 12.09 -13.24
CA ARG A 227 -4.62 11.36 -12.06
C ARG A 227 -4.57 12.29 -10.86
N ASP A 228 -4.88 11.72 -9.70
CA ASP A 228 -4.76 12.39 -8.42
C ASP A 228 -3.56 11.83 -7.65
N TYR A 229 -2.87 12.70 -6.90
CA TYR A 229 -1.65 12.37 -6.17
C TYR A 229 -1.74 12.81 -4.72
N ILE A 230 -1.24 11.96 -3.83
CA ILE A 230 -1.02 12.28 -2.43
C ILE A 230 0.46 12.09 -2.08
N HIS A 231 1.03 13.03 -1.32
CA HIS A 231 2.41 12.87 -0.88
C HIS A 231 2.52 11.77 0.20
N ALA A 232 3.56 10.94 0.11
CA ALA A 232 3.75 9.80 1.01
C ALA A 232 3.74 10.18 2.52
N VAL A 233 4.27 11.36 2.87
CA VAL A 233 4.23 11.87 4.25
C VAL A 233 2.82 12.31 4.65
N SER A 234 2.05 12.94 3.76
CA SER A 234 0.65 13.30 4.05
C SER A 234 -0.22 12.08 4.30
N TYR A 235 0.04 10.99 3.58
CA TYR A 235 -0.61 9.70 3.81
C TYR A 235 -0.39 9.17 5.24
N THR A 236 0.82 9.35 5.80
CA THR A 236 1.11 8.90 7.17
C THR A 236 0.31 9.66 8.22
N HIS A 237 0.02 10.94 7.99
CA HIS A 237 -0.82 11.74 8.88
C HIS A 237 -2.29 11.28 8.87
N LEU A 238 -2.75 10.61 7.83
CA LEU A 238 -4.06 9.94 7.84
C LEU A 238 -3.99 8.61 8.60
N THR A 239 -2.87 7.90 8.49
CA THR A 239 -2.71 6.54 9.03
C THR A 239 -2.55 6.53 10.55
N LEU A 240 -1.60 7.33 11.08
CA LEU A 240 -1.20 7.27 12.48
C LEU A 240 -2.28 7.80 13.45
N PRO A 241 -2.89 9.00 13.24
CA PRO A 241 -3.97 9.45 14.09
C PRO A 241 -5.21 8.53 14.03
N THR A 242 -5.48 7.95 12.88
CA THR A 242 -6.66 7.08 12.68
C THR A 242 -6.59 5.83 13.56
N ILE A 243 -5.39 5.27 13.81
CA ILE A 243 -5.22 4.12 14.72
C ILE A 243 -5.70 4.43 16.15
N LEU A 244 -5.65 5.68 16.57
CA LEU A 244 -6.07 6.10 17.89
C LEU A 244 -7.59 6.26 18.00
N LEU A 245 -8.27 6.37 16.86
CA LEU A 245 -9.73 6.60 16.78
C LEU A 245 -10.55 5.31 16.58
N VAL A 246 -9.91 4.17 16.29
CA VAL A 246 -10.56 2.86 16.06
C VAL A 246 -10.38 1.91 17.25
#